data_1977fe1311bbc7823fb45e925a96ba36
#
_entry.id   1977fe1311bbc7823fb45e925a96ba36
#
_cell.length_a   1.000
_cell.length_b   1.000
_cell.length_c   1.000
_cell.angle_alpha   90.00
_cell.angle_beta   90.00
_cell.angle_gamma   90.00
#
_symmetry.space_group_name_H-M   'P 1'
#
loop_
_entity.id
_entity.type
_entity.pdbx_description
1 polymer ?
#
loop_
_entity_poly.entity_id
_entity_poly.type
_entity_poly.pdbx_seq_one_letter_code
_entity_poly.pdbx_strand_id
1 'polypeptide(L)'
;SEMIDRAFPDYEVVNMGVFAYSPALPQLELIRSCMKEGDVLLDSPEFDAANRQFCYQKELDYATFAMMESDYDVFAQLDLREYKQIFTAFTAYQDARADMERKNYDVCASEYDEDGNEVEEPSYNEYGDYVVYRPNSTSEKPIYGLPVNYTVNAYPKDTYIDSINTEFQRFLDQGIKVYFTYSPRNKYALSEDSTQEERTRLHEYFKSQLNVPVISELEDSLYTGIYLYGTD
;
A
#
# COMPACT_ATOMS: atom_id res chain seq x y z
N SER A 1 -7.24 5.37 -10.59
CA SER A 1 -8.11 4.22 -10.96
C SER A 1 -8.95 4.50 -12.20
N GLU A 2 -9.46 5.71 -12.40
CA GLU A 2 -10.27 6.10 -13.57
C GLU A 2 -9.61 5.77 -14.93
N MET A 3 -8.30 5.94 -15.07
CA MET A 3 -7.60 5.60 -16.31
C MET A 3 -7.61 4.09 -16.59
N ILE A 4 -7.52 3.27 -15.55
CA ILE A 4 -7.58 1.80 -15.68
C ILE A 4 -8.99 1.39 -16.04
N ASP A 5 -10.01 1.94 -15.39
CA ASP A 5 -11.41 1.69 -15.67
C ASP A 5 -11.77 2.00 -17.13
N ARG A 6 -11.33 3.15 -17.64
CA ARG A 6 -11.52 3.52 -19.05
C ARG A 6 -10.80 2.59 -20.03
N ALA A 7 -9.65 2.03 -19.63
CA ALA A 7 -8.89 1.11 -20.48
C ALA A 7 -9.47 -0.31 -20.47
N PHE A 8 -10.19 -0.68 -19.40
CA PHE A 8 -10.75 -2.00 -19.18
C PHE A 8 -12.25 -1.92 -18.84
N PRO A 9 -13.12 -1.50 -19.76
CA PRO A 9 -14.52 -1.20 -19.48
C PRO A 9 -15.39 -2.41 -19.06
N ASP A 10 -14.84 -3.61 -19.17
CA ASP A 10 -15.49 -4.85 -18.71
C ASP A 10 -15.22 -5.16 -17.22
N TYR A 11 -14.42 -4.32 -16.55
CA TYR A 11 -14.07 -4.46 -15.14
C TYR A 11 -14.55 -3.26 -14.33
N GLU A 12 -15.01 -3.49 -13.13
CA GLU A 12 -15.18 -2.47 -12.11
C GLU A 12 -13.85 -2.29 -11.38
N VAL A 13 -13.29 -1.09 -11.39
CA VAL A 13 -11.98 -0.81 -10.79
C VAL A 13 -12.17 -0.19 -9.42
N VAL A 14 -11.55 -0.76 -8.40
CA VAL A 14 -11.58 -0.25 -7.02
C VAL A 14 -10.15 -0.08 -6.50
N ASN A 15 -9.85 1.09 -5.96
CA ASN A 15 -8.59 1.35 -5.27
C ASN A 15 -8.71 0.94 -3.80
N MET A 16 -7.96 -0.06 -3.40
CA MET A 16 -7.92 -0.58 -2.04
C MET A 16 -6.69 -0.13 -1.24
N GLY A 17 -5.97 0.88 -1.73
CA GLY A 17 -4.86 1.51 -1.00
C GLY A 17 -5.40 2.45 0.08
N VAL A 18 -5.59 1.93 1.29
CA VAL A 18 -6.34 2.64 2.36
C VAL A 18 -5.47 3.50 3.27
N PHE A 19 -4.24 3.08 3.60
CA PHE A 19 -3.36 3.80 4.52
C PHE A 19 -1.89 3.67 4.13
N ALA A 20 -1.18 4.80 4.09
CA ALA A 20 0.23 4.88 3.73
C ALA A 20 1.17 4.09 4.65
N TYR A 21 0.78 3.80 5.88
CA TYR A 21 1.61 3.08 6.87
C TYR A 21 1.03 1.72 7.26
N SER A 22 0.00 1.25 6.57
CA SER A 22 -0.58 -0.05 6.87
C SER A 22 0.36 -1.17 6.44
N PRO A 23 0.62 -2.16 7.30
CA PRO A 23 1.36 -3.36 6.89
C PRO A 23 0.64 -4.07 5.73
N ALA A 24 1.40 -4.64 4.81
CA ALA A 24 0.86 -5.26 3.60
C ALA A 24 -0.10 -6.43 3.90
N LEU A 25 0.19 -7.25 4.92
CA LEU A 25 -0.62 -8.42 5.26
C LEU A 25 -2.08 -8.08 5.60
N PRO A 26 -2.41 -7.19 6.56
CA PRO A 26 -3.79 -6.84 6.83
C PRO A 26 -4.50 -6.25 5.63
N GLN A 27 -3.79 -5.47 4.83
CA GLN A 27 -4.34 -4.87 3.62
C GLN A 27 -4.71 -5.93 2.58
N LEU A 28 -3.82 -6.88 2.31
CA LEU A 28 -4.08 -7.99 1.39
C LEU A 28 -5.21 -8.89 1.89
N GLU A 29 -5.28 -9.18 3.19
CA GLU A 29 -6.37 -9.96 3.78
C GLU A 29 -7.73 -9.27 3.64
N LEU A 30 -7.79 -7.96 3.91
CA LEU A 30 -9.01 -7.17 3.71
C LEU A 30 -9.45 -7.19 2.23
N ILE A 31 -8.52 -6.97 1.30
CA ILE A 31 -8.78 -7.04 -0.15
C ILE A 31 -9.33 -8.41 -0.51
N ARG A 32 -8.70 -9.48 -0.05
CA ARG A 32 -9.08 -10.85 -0.37
C ARG A 32 -10.48 -11.20 0.14
N SER A 33 -10.90 -10.69 1.29
CA SER A 33 -12.23 -10.91 1.84
C SER A 33 -13.35 -10.29 0.99
N CYS A 34 -13.04 -9.24 0.23
CA CYS A 34 -13.98 -8.56 -0.65
C CYS A 34 -14.01 -9.12 -2.09
N MET A 35 -13.05 -9.97 -2.45
CA MET A 35 -12.90 -10.49 -3.82
C MET A 35 -13.53 -11.87 -4.01
N LYS A 36 -13.81 -12.22 -5.25
CA LYS A 36 -14.42 -13.50 -5.65
C LYS A 36 -13.69 -14.12 -6.84
N GLU A 37 -13.98 -15.37 -7.14
CA GLU A 37 -13.46 -16.07 -8.31
C GLU A 37 -13.68 -15.26 -9.60
N GLY A 38 -12.62 -15.11 -10.38
CA GLY A 38 -12.59 -14.37 -11.64
C GLY A 38 -12.16 -12.90 -11.51
N ASP A 39 -12.13 -12.34 -10.31
CA ASP A 39 -11.61 -11.01 -10.07
C ASP A 39 -10.10 -10.94 -10.34
N VAL A 40 -9.58 -9.71 -10.44
CA VAL A 40 -8.18 -9.44 -10.73
C VAL A 40 -7.59 -8.53 -9.65
N LEU A 41 -6.56 -8.99 -8.97
CA LEU A 41 -5.72 -8.17 -8.10
C LEU A 41 -4.52 -7.63 -8.89
N LEU A 42 -4.39 -6.32 -8.93
CA LEU A 42 -3.17 -5.65 -9.35
C LEU A 42 -2.47 -5.13 -8.09
N ASP A 43 -1.46 -5.87 -7.64
CA ASP A 43 -0.66 -5.47 -6.48
C ASP A 43 0.46 -4.52 -6.90
N SER A 44 0.45 -3.32 -6.32
CA SER A 44 1.43 -2.26 -6.59
C SER A 44 1.95 -1.70 -5.26
N PRO A 45 2.74 -2.48 -4.51
CA PRO A 45 3.16 -2.09 -3.17
C PRO A 45 4.13 -0.91 -3.19
N GLU A 46 4.03 -0.07 -2.17
CA GLU A 46 5.08 0.90 -1.88
C GLU A 46 6.27 0.19 -1.24
N PHE A 47 7.48 0.47 -1.75
CA PHE A 47 8.71 -0.18 -1.31
C PHE A 47 9.39 0.54 -0.12
N ASP A 48 8.62 1.01 0.82
CA ASP A 48 9.12 1.59 2.06
C ASP A 48 9.46 0.53 3.12
N ALA A 49 9.96 0.98 4.28
CA ALA A 49 10.32 0.08 5.35
C ALA A 49 9.11 -0.61 5.98
N ALA A 50 7.94 0.03 6.00
CA ALA A 50 6.73 -0.52 6.58
C ALA A 50 6.14 -1.64 5.70
N ASN A 51 6.08 -1.42 4.39
CA ASN A 51 5.59 -2.42 3.44
C ASN A 51 6.50 -3.65 3.28
N ARG A 52 7.76 -3.55 3.71
CA ARG A 52 8.66 -4.71 3.77
C ARG A 52 8.40 -5.61 4.98
N GLN A 53 7.57 -5.17 5.91
CA GLN A 53 7.17 -5.94 7.09
C GLN A 53 5.76 -6.47 6.87
N PHE A 54 5.62 -7.68 6.37
CA PHE A 54 4.33 -8.31 6.15
C PHE A 54 3.59 -8.64 7.44
N CYS A 55 4.27 -8.71 8.56
CA CYS A 55 3.69 -8.96 9.87
C CYS A 55 3.28 -7.64 10.53
N TYR A 56 2.34 -7.71 11.47
CA TYR A 56 2.05 -6.60 12.37
C TYR A 56 3.31 -6.12 13.05
N GLN A 57 3.55 -4.82 13.00
CA GLN A 57 4.61 -4.19 13.74
C GLN A 57 4.32 -4.32 15.24
N LYS A 58 5.35 -4.21 16.08
CA LYS A 58 5.17 -4.17 17.54
C LYS A 58 4.29 -3.01 18.01
N GLU A 59 4.23 -1.97 17.23
CA GLU A 59 3.41 -0.79 17.42
C GLU A 59 2.34 -0.79 16.33
N LEU A 60 1.36 -1.68 16.45
CA LEU A 60 0.12 -1.56 15.67
C LEU A 60 -0.51 -0.24 16.04
N ASP A 61 -0.56 0.66 15.09
CA ASP A 61 -1.35 1.85 15.27
C ASP A 61 -2.85 1.51 15.24
N TYR A 62 -3.66 2.41 15.73
CA TYR A 62 -5.09 2.21 15.77
C TYR A 62 -5.70 2.04 14.35
N ALA A 63 -5.05 2.58 13.32
CA ALA A 63 -5.54 2.51 11.94
C ALA A 63 -5.59 1.06 11.43
N THR A 64 -4.56 0.26 11.73
CA THR A 64 -4.56 -1.18 11.42
C THR A 64 -5.70 -1.92 12.13
N PHE A 65 -5.97 -1.59 13.40
CA PHE A 65 -7.12 -2.15 14.11
C PHE A 65 -8.45 -1.70 13.52
N ALA A 66 -8.57 -0.42 13.14
CA ALA A 66 -9.79 0.10 12.52
C ALA A 66 -10.10 -0.58 11.18
N MET A 67 -9.09 -0.90 10.39
CA MET A 67 -9.25 -1.70 9.17
C MET A 67 -9.78 -3.10 9.48
N MET A 68 -9.24 -3.74 10.53
CA MET A 68 -9.59 -5.10 10.90
C MET A 68 -10.93 -5.17 11.65
N GLU A 69 -11.34 -4.11 12.34
CA GLU A 69 -12.58 -4.05 13.12
C GLU A 69 -13.83 -4.22 12.25
N SER A 70 -13.78 -3.81 11.00
CA SER A 70 -14.88 -3.91 10.05
C SER A 70 -15.03 -5.29 9.42
N ASP A 71 -13.99 -6.15 9.52
CA ASP A 71 -14.01 -7.48 8.90
C ASP A 71 -13.45 -8.55 9.84
N TYR A 72 -14.35 -9.32 10.43
CA TYR A 72 -13.98 -10.42 11.34
C TYR A 72 -13.35 -11.61 10.60
N ASP A 73 -13.54 -11.75 9.31
CA ASP A 73 -12.93 -12.82 8.52
C ASP A 73 -11.41 -12.62 8.39
N VAL A 74 -10.94 -11.39 8.43
CA VAL A 74 -9.50 -11.08 8.53
C VAL A 74 -8.91 -11.69 9.79
N PHE A 75 -9.58 -11.55 10.94
CA PHE A 75 -9.11 -12.15 12.19
C PHE A 75 -9.03 -13.67 12.14
N ALA A 76 -9.96 -14.33 11.45
CA ALA A 76 -9.98 -15.79 11.36
C ALA A 76 -8.79 -16.36 10.56
N GLN A 77 -8.08 -15.54 9.81
CA GLN A 77 -6.99 -15.92 8.94
C GLN A 77 -5.61 -15.70 9.55
N LEU A 78 -5.55 -14.99 10.68
CA LEU A 78 -4.30 -14.68 11.36
C LEU A 78 -3.68 -15.91 12.03
N ASP A 79 -2.37 -15.98 12.04
CA ASP A 79 -1.65 -16.99 12.81
C ASP A 79 -1.53 -16.64 14.31
N LEU A 80 -1.06 -17.57 15.12
CA LEU A 80 -0.93 -17.36 16.58
C LEU A 80 0.06 -16.24 16.94
N ARG A 81 1.04 -15.97 16.10
CA ARG A 81 2.02 -14.91 16.32
C ARG A 81 1.36 -13.55 16.09
N GLU A 82 0.57 -13.44 15.07
CA GLU A 82 -0.19 -12.24 14.70
C GLU A 82 -1.25 -11.94 15.76
N TYR A 83 -2.02 -12.93 16.20
CA TYR A 83 -2.93 -12.77 17.33
C TYR A 83 -2.22 -12.22 18.59
N LYS A 84 -1.04 -12.73 18.91
CA LYS A 84 -0.27 -12.24 20.05
C LYS A 84 0.07 -10.74 19.91
N GLN A 85 0.41 -10.30 18.71
CA GLN A 85 0.71 -8.90 18.45
C GLN A 85 -0.53 -8.02 18.59
N ILE A 86 -1.68 -8.46 18.07
CA ILE A 86 -2.96 -7.78 18.25
C ILE A 86 -3.29 -7.59 19.72
N PHE A 87 -3.21 -8.64 20.53
CA PHE A 87 -3.48 -8.54 21.96
C PHE A 87 -2.54 -7.56 22.67
N THR A 88 -1.30 -7.49 22.25
CA THR A 88 -0.32 -6.55 22.83
C THR A 88 -0.67 -5.09 22.50
N ALA A 89 -1.19 -4.82 21.32
CA ALA A 89 -1.52 -3.48 20.85
C ALA A 89 -2.95 -3.03 21.19
N PHE A 90 -3.81 -3.95 21.63
CA PHE A 90 -5.24 -3.70 21.85
C PHE A 90 -5.54 -2.56 22.83
N THR A 91 -4.76 -2.46 23.90
CA THR A 91 -4.94 -1.37 24.88
C THR A 91 -4.65 -0.01 24.27
N ALA A 92 -3.57 0.10 23.51
CA ALA A 92 -3.21 1.34 22.81
C ALA A 92 -4.27 1.74 21.76
N TYR A 93 -4.84 0.77 21.08
CA TYR A 93 -5.97 0.98 20.17
C TYR A 93 -7.20 1.53 20.90
N GLN A 94 -7.60 0.91 22.01
CA GLN A 94 -8.76 1.38 22.79
C GLN A 94 -8.55 2.80 23.32
N ASP A 95 -7.36 3.12 23.80
CA ASP A 95 -7.03 4.45 24.29
C ASP A 95 -7.08 5.50 23.17
N ALA A 96 -6.53 5.17 21.99
CA ALA A 96 -6.58 6.04 20.81
C ALA A 96 -8.01 6.27 20.35
N ARG A 97 -8.83 5.22 20.27
CA ARG A 97 -10.25 5.30 19.90
C ARG A 97 -11.05 6.17 20.87
N ALA A 98 -10.87 5.96 22.17
CA ALA A 98 -11.54 6.78 23.18
C ALA A 98 -11.10 8.25 23.16
N ASP A 99 -9.84 8.53 22.78
CA ASP A 99 -9.35 9.89 22.62
C ASP A 99 -9.94 10.56 21.37
N MET A 100 -10.10 9.84 20.29
CA MET A 100 -10.77 10.31 19.06
C MET A 100 -12.25 10.63 19.32
N GLU A 101 -12.97 9.73 19.96
CA GLU A 101 -14.38 9.94 20.33
C GLU A 101 -14.55 11.18 21.21
N ARG A 102 -13.64 11.38 22.19
CA ARG A 102 -13.65 12.56 23.07
C ARG A 102 -13.35 13.87 22.34
N LYS A 103 -12.46 13.84 21.38
CA LYS A 103 -12.03 15.04 20.65
C LYS A 103 -12.98 15.41 19.51
N ASN A 104 -13.99 14.57 19.24
CA ASN A 104 -14.82 14.68 18.04
C ASN A 104 -13.93 14.89 16.80
N TYR A 105 -12.93 14.02 16.70
CA TYR A 105 -11.85 14.17 15.74
C TYR A 105 -12.43 14.09 14.34
N ASP A 106 -12.48 15.23 13.70
CA ASP A 106 -12.65 15.29 12.26
C ASP A 106 -11.37 14.68 11.65
N VAL A 107 -11.50 13.46 11.16
CA VAL A 107 -10.39 12.69 10.58
C VAL A 107 -9.90 13.36 9.28
N CYS A 108 -10.66 14.35 8.83
CA CYS A 108 -10.41 15.11 7.65
C CYS A 108 -9.48 16.28 7.98
N ALA A 109 -8.23 16.15 7.59
CA ALA A 109 -7.40 17.33 7.44
C ALA A 109 -8.14 18.32 6.52
N SER A 110 -8.13 19.61 6.86
CA SER A 110 -8.68 20.66 6.03
C SER A 110 -8.17 20.54 4.60
N GLU A 111 -9.07 20.31 3.68
CA GLU A 111 -8.78 20.18 2.26
C GLU A 111 -9.23 21.45 1.55
N TYR A 112 -8.58 21.74 0.45
CA TYR A 112 -8.88 22.95 -0.31
C TYR A 112 -9.37 22.53 -1.70
N ASP A 113 -10.43 23.18 -2.20
CA ASP A 113 -10.92 23.03 -3.56
C ASP A 113 -10.01 23.75 -4.58
N GLU A 114 -10.38 23.70 -5.88
CA GLU A 114 -9.65 24.34 -6.96
C GLU A 114 -9.55 25.87 -6.81
N ASP A 115 -10.47 26.48 -6.07
CA ASP A 115 -10.53 27.92 -5.79
C ASP A 115 -9.77 28.29 -4.50
N GLY A 116 -9.22 27.30 -3.77
CA GLY A 116 -8.47 27.48 -2.54
C GLY A 116 -9.35 27.66 -1.31
N ASN A 117 -10.63 27.28 -1.37
CA ASN A 117 -11.51 27.25 -0.22
C ASN A 117 -11.35 25.94 0.54
N GLU A 118 -11.45 26.01 1.87
CA GLU A 118 -11.44 24.83 2.72
C GLU A 118 -12.68 23.96 2.45
N VAL A 119 -12.46 22.67 2.17
CA VAL A 119 -13.52 21.68 1.94
C VAL A 119 -13.71 20.89 3.23
N GLU A 120 -14.93 20.85 3.72
CA GLU A 120 -15.25 20.25 5.02
C GLU A 120 -15.17 18.70 5.05
N GLU A 121 -15.11 18.02 3.89
CA GLU A 121 -15.05 16.56 3.81
C GLU A 121 -14.05 16.07 2.75
N PRO A 122 -13.19 15.08 3.07
CA PRO A 122 -12.38 14.44 2.06
C PRO A 122 -13.30 13.71 1.09
N SER A 123 -13.12 13.97 -0.18
CA SER A 123 -13.89 13.27 -1.18
C SER A 123 -13.09 12.10 -1.72
N TYR A 124 -13.68 10.92 -1.62
CA TYR A 124 -13.27 9.78 -2.41
C TYR A 124 -14.18 9.71 -3.63
N ASN A 125 -13.60 9.41 -4.78
CA ASN A 125 -14.40 9.16 -5.96
C ASN A 125 -15.00 7.74 -5.90
N GLU A 126 -15.80 7.40 -6.90
CA GLU A 126 -16.42 6.09 -7.03
C GLU A 126 -15.43 4.90 -7.12
N TYR A 127 -14.17 5.16 -7.41
CA TYR A 127 -13.10 4.17 -7.47
C TYR A 127 -12.35 4.01 -6.14
N GLY A 128 -12.68 4.80 -5.12
CA GLY A 128 -11.93 4.87 -3.86
C GLY A 128 -10.62 5.67 -3.95
N ASP A 129 -10.42 6.43 -5.04
CA ASP A 129 -9.29 7.34 -5.13
C ASP A 129 -9.57 8.59 -4.30
N TYR A 130 -8.58 9.01 -3.53
CA TYR A 130 -8.63 10.24 -2.75
C TYR A 130 -8.52 11.46 -3.67
N VAL A 131 -9.58 12.24 -3.76
CA VAL A 131 -9.65 13.41 -4.64
C VAL A 131 -9.38 14.66 -3.84
N VAL A 132 -8.16 15.15 -3.89
CA VAL A 132 -7.74 16.41 -3.26
C VAL A 132 -7.19 17.33 -4.32
N TYR A 133 -7.61 18.59 -4.26
CA TYR A 133 -6.90 19.64 -5.02
C TYR A 133 -5.48 19.79 -4.47
N ARG A 134 -4.51 19.49 -5.32
CA ARG A 134 -3.10 19.69 -5.01
C ARG A 134 -2.58 20.83 -5.86
N PRO A 135 -2.30 22.00 -5.26
CA PRO A 135 -1.72 23.11 -6.00
C PRO A 135 -0.40 22.67 -6.65
N ASN A 136 -0.07 23.25 -7.79
CA ASN A 136 1.12 22.95 -8.60
C ASN A 136 2.43 23.16 -7.84
N SER A 137 2.68 22.37 -6.82
CA SER A 137 3.93 22.33 -6.09
C SER A 137 4.66 21.03 -6.43
N THR A 138 5.35 21.02 -7.55
CA THR A 138 6.25 19.92 -7.89
C THR A 138 7.61 20.19 -7.29
N SER A 139 8.17 19.23 -6.59
CA SER A 139 9.55 19.28 -6.12
C SER A 139 10.44 18.46 -7.05
N GLU A 140 11.52 19.05 -7.54
CA GLU A 140 12.53 18.31 -8.31
C GLU A 140 13.33 17.33 -7.43
N LYS A 141 13.21 17.48 -6.11
CA LYS A 141 13.90 16.62 -5.12
C LYS A 141 12.96 16.29 -3.99
N PRO A 142 13.10 15.12 -3.38
CA PRO A 142 12.36 14.78 -2.18
C PRO A 142 12.64 15.82 -1.09
N ILE A 143 11.59 16.41 -0.55
CA ILE A 143 11.73 17.42 0.51
C ILE A 143 11.94 16.70 1.85
N TYR A 144 11.35 15.52 2.02
CA TYR A 144 11.44 14.69 3.22
C TYR A 144 11.19 13.23 2.87
N GLY A 145 11.82 12.32 3.61
CA GLY A 145 11.56 10.89 3.53
C GLY A 145 12.82 10.06 3.76
N LEU A 146 12.65 8.85 4.24
CA LEU A 146 13.73 7.87 4.28
C LEU A 146 13.98 7.37 2.87
N PRO A 147 15.24 7.27 2.44
CA PRO A 147 15.57 6.75 1.12
C PRO A 147 15.02 5.34 0.91
N VAL A 148 14.39 5.11 -0.22
CA VAL A 148 13.90 3.79 -0.61
C VAL A 148 15.07 2.96 -1.15
N ASN A 149 15.19 1.73 -0.65
CA ASN A 149 16.27 0.83 -1.02
C ASN A 149 15.80 -0.22 -2.03
N TYR A 150 16.22 -0.08 -3.28
CA TYR A 150 15.95 -1.01 -4.37
C TYR A 150 17.15 -1.94 -4.62
N THR A 151 17.48 -2.75 -3.61
CA THR A 151 18.48 -3.81 -3.71
C THR A 151 17.88 -5.16 -3.35
N VAL A 152 18.41 -6.26 -3.88
CA VAL A 152 17.93 -7.61 -3.54
C VAL A 152 18.00 -7.88 -2.03
N ASN A 153 19.02 -7.36 -1.35
CA ASN A 153 19.17 -7.56 0.10
C ASN A 153 18.08 -6.90 0.94
N ALA A 154 17.39 -5.90 0.40
CA ALA A 154 16.27 -5.26 1.10
C ALA A 154 15.00 -6.14 1.11
N TYR A 155 14.95 -7.17 0.26
CA TYR A 155 13.78 -8.05 0.07
C TYR A 155 14.20 -9.51 0.17
N PRO A 156 14.64 -9.98 1.35
CA PRO A 156 15.15 -11.32 1.53
C PRO A 156 14.06 -12.37 1.26
N LYS A 157 14.49 -13.53 0.72
CA LYS A 157 13.58 -14.56 0.24
C LYS A 157 12.68 -15.08 1.35
N ASP A 158 13.26 -15.45 2.48
CA ASP A 158 12.61 -16.12 3.60
C ASP A 158 11.61 -15.25 4.38
N THR A 159 11.77 -13.94 4.34
CA THR A 159 10.94 -13.00 5.12
C THR A 159 10.06 -12.10 4.27
N TYR A 160 10.44 -11.83 3.02
CA TYR A 160 9.65 -11.01 2.11
C TYR A 160 8.99 -11.84 1.01
N ILE A 161 9.80 -12.49 0.17
CA ILE A 161 9.28 -13.21 -1.01
C ILE A 161 8.39 -14.37 -0.62
N ASP A 162 8.79 -15.19 0.35
CA ASP A 162 8.01 -16.34 0.77
C ASP A 162 6.70 -15.91 1.45
N SER A 163 6.71 -14.78 2.16
CA SER A 163 5.49 -14.22 2.76
C SER A 163 4.51 -13.71 1.71
N ILE A 164 4.97 -12.87 0.77
CA ILE A 164 4.09 -12.35 -0.27
C ILE A 164 3.58 -13.46 -1.21
N ASN A 165 4.42 -14.44 -1.54
CA ASN A 165 4.01 -15.60 -2.32
C ASN A 165 2.95 -16.43 -1.59
N THR A 166 3.02 -16.53 -0.27
CA THR A 166 2.01 -17.21 0.53
C THR A 166 0.67 -16.47 0.42
N GLU A 167 0.67 -15.14 0.51
CA GLU A 167 -0.55 -14.36 0.33
C GLU A 167 -1.07 -14.45 -1.10
N PHE A 168 -0.23 -14.28 -2.12
CA PHE A 168 -0.65 -14.42 -3.50
C PHE A 168 -1.26 -15.79 -3.79
N GLN A 169 -0.70 -16.86 -3.19
CA GLN A 169 -1.26 -18.20 -3.34
C GLN A 169 -2.68 -18.29 -2.82
N ARG A 170 -3.01 -17.62 -1.70
CA ARG A 170 -4.37 -17.57 -1.15
C ARG A 170 -5.38 -16.96 -2.13
N PHE A 171 -4.98 -15.91 -2.86
CA PHE A 171 -5.81 -15.34 -3.93
C PHE A 171 -5.97 -16.30 -5.10
N LEU A 172 -4.87 -16.91 -5.55
CA LEU A 172 -4.88 -17.89 -6.64
C LEU A 172 -5.76 -19.09 -6.32
N ASP A 173 -5.73 -19.58 -5.07
CA ASP A 173 -6.55 -20.69 -4.60
C ASP A 173 -8.05 -20.37 -4.59
N GLN A 174 -8.42 -19.09 -4.53
CA GLN A 174 -9.79 -18.59 -4.67
C GLN A 174 -10.19 -18.33 -6.14
N GLY A 175 -9.30 -18.61 -7.09
CA GLY A 175 -9.56 -18.34 -8.51
C GLY A 175 -9.43 -16.87 -8.92
N ILE A 176 -8.78 -16.05 -8.09
CA ILE A 176 -8.47 -14.65 -8.37
C ILE A 176 -7.15 -14.59 -9.15
N LYS A 177 -7.11 -13.77 -10.19
CA LYS A 177 -5.87 -13.51 -10.94
C LYS A 177 -5.06 -12.44 -10.24
N VAL A 178 -3.77 -12.69 -10.04
CA VAL A 178 -2.88 -11.74 -9.37
C VAL A 178 -1.77 -11.32 -10.31
N TYR A 179 -1.52 -10.02 -10.36
CA TYR A 179 -0.42 -9.40 -11.09
C TYR A 179 0.34 -8.46 -10.16
N PHE A 180 1.66 -8.47 -10.28
CA PHE A 180 2.53 -7.57 -9.54
C PHE A 180 3.06 -6.47 -10.46
N THR A 181 3.07 -5.23 -9.95
CA THR A 181 3.65 -4.08 -10.63
C THR A 181 4.40 -3.18 -9.65
N TYR A 182 5.15 -2.22 -10.14
CA TYR A 182 5.85 -1.26 -9.30
C TYR A 182 5.04 0.03 -9.17
N SER A 183 4.92 0.52 -7.94
CA SER A 183 4.31 1.84 -7.70
C SER A 183 5.19 2.96 -8.26
N PRO A 184 4.60 4.04 -8.77
CA PRO A 184 5.36 5.22 -9.19
C PRO A 184 6.23 5.76 -8.05
N ARG A 185 7.51 6.04 -8.34
CA ARG A 185 8.43 6.53 -7.31
C ARG A 185 9.31 7.66 -7.84
N ASN A 186 9.54 8.65 -6.98
CA ASN A 186 10.49 9.71 -7.28
C ASN A 186 11.92 9.14 -7.32
N LYS A 187 12.59 9.27 -8.45
CA LYS A 187 13.95 8.77 -8.65
C LYS A 187 14.96 9.34 -7.65
N TYR A 188 14.72 10.56 -7.16
CA TYR A 188 15.58 11.20 -6.17
C TYR A 188 15.36 10.69 -4.74
N ALA A 189 14.29 9.94 -4.50
CA ALA A 189 14.02 9.30 -3.21
C ALA A 189 14.76 7.95 -3.04
N LEU A 190 15.49 7.49 -4.04
CA LEU A 190 16.24 6.24 -3.95
C LEU A 190 17.50 6.40 -3.09
N SER A 191 17.84 5.36 -2.34
CA SER A 191 19.10 5.28 -1.60
C SER A 191 20.29 5.23 -2.56
N GLU A 192 21.47 5.64 -2.08
CA GLU A 192 22.72 5.57 -2.88
C GLU A 192 23.05 4.14 -3.33
N ASP A 193 22.65 3.14 -2.56
CA ASP A 193 22.85 1.73 -2.89
C ASP A 193 21.95 1.26 -4.04
N SER A 194 20.87 1.99 -4.34
CA SER A 194 19.91 1.65 -5.40
C SER A 194 20.44 2.05 -6.78
N THR A 195 21.65 1.59 -7.13
CA THR A 195 22.23 1.82 -8.47
C THR A 195 21.38 1.20 -9.56
N GLN A 196 21.56 1.62 -10.81
CA GLN A 196 20.85 1.01 -11.94
C GLN A 196 21.08 -0.51 -12.02
N GLU A 197 22.31 -0.95 -11.75
CA GLU A 197 22.65 -2.37 -11.75
C GLU A 197 21.88 -3.13 -10.67
N GLU A 198 21.83 -2.60 -9.44
CA GLU A 198 21.06 -3.22 -8.35
C GLU A 198 19.55 -3.24 -8.62
N ARG A 199 19.00 -2.19 -9.21
CA ARG A 199 17.58 -2.18 -9.62
C ARG A 199 17.27 -3.21 -10.70
N THR A 200 18.16 -3.38 -11.69
CA THR A 200 18.02 -4.44 -12.68
C THR A 200 18.07 -5.82 -12.04
N ARG A 201 19.01 -6.04 -11.11
CA ARG A 201 19.10 -7.30 -10.35
C ARG A 201 17.86 -7.55 -9.51
N LEU A 202 17.31 -6.53 -8.87
CA LEU A 202 16.08 -6.63 -8.08
C LEU A 202 14.88 -6.99 -8.97
N HIS A 203 14.77 -6.37 -10.13
CA HIS A 203 13.71 -6.67 -11.08
C HIS A 203 13.75 -8.14 -11.54
N GLU A 204 14.92 -8.63 -11.96
CA GLU A 204 15.08 -10.03 -12.34
C GLU A 204 14.86 -10.99 -11.16
N TYR A 205 15.22 -10.57 -9.97
CA TYR A 205 14.95 -11.32 -8.74
C TYR A 205 13.44 -11.47 -8.51
N PHE A 206 12.66 -10.41 -8.57
CA PHE A 206 11.21 -10.48 -8.43
C PHE A 206 10.58 -11.34 -9.53
N LYS A 207 10.95 -11.14 -10.78
CA LYS A 207 10.46 -11.97 -11.89
C LYS A 207 10.75 -13.47 -11.70
N SER A 208 11.86 -13.81 -11.07
CA SER A 208 12.26 -15.20 -10.84
C SER A 208 11.71 -15.83 -9.57
N GLN A 209 11.36 -15.02 -8.56
CA GLN A 209 10.99 -15.53 -7.24
C GLN A 209 9.50 -15.37 -6.90
N LEU A 210 8.80 -14.41 -7.49
CA LEU A 210 7.35 -14.30 -7.30
C LEU A 210 6.61 -15.40 -8.04
N ASN A 211 5.56 -15.95 -7.42
CA ASN A 211 4.68 -16.94 -8.01
C ASN A 211 3.59 -16.36 -8.92
N VAL A 212 3.64 -15.04 -9.17
CA VAL A 212 2.72 -14.28 -10.02
C VAL A 212 3.50 -13.48 -11.06
N PRO A 213 2.89 -13.14 -12.20
CA PRO A 213 3.56 -12.32 -13.21
C PRO A 213 3.90 -10.91 -12.72
N VAL A 214 5.14 -10.47 -12.93
CA VAL A 214 5.55 -9.07 -12.84
C VAL A 214 5.30 -8.43 -14.20
N ILE A 215 4.38 -7.47 -14.29
CA ILE A 215 3.86 -6.97 -15.58
C ILE A 215 4.44 -5.61 -16.02
N SER A 216 5.31 -5.02 -15.22
CA SER A 216 5.99 -3.76 -15.56
C SER A 216 7.50 -3.85 -15.34
N GLU A 217 8.26 -2.99 -15.99
CA GLU A 217 9.68 -2.82 -15.71
C GLU A 217 9.87 -1.84 -14.53
N LEU A 218 10.81 -2.13 -13.62
CA LEU A 218 11.06 -1.29 -12.46
C LEU A 218 11.50 0.13 -12.86
N GLU A 219 12.32 0.25 -13.89
CA GLU A 219 12.79 1.57 -14.37
C GLU A 219 11.65 2.45 -14.90
N ASP A 220 10.58 1.87 -15.45
CA ASP A 220 9.41 2.59 -15.95
C ASP A 220 8.56 3.20 -14.83
N SER A 221 8.74 2.73 -13.59
CA SER A 221 8.07 3.28 -12.41
C SER A 221 8.81 4.49 -11.80
N LEU A 222 10.02 4.81 -12.29
CA LEU A 222 10.85 5.87 -11.73
C LEU A 222 10.67 7.18 -12.49
N TYR A 223 10.19 8.19 -11.79
CA TYR A 223 9.91 9.51 -12.34
C TYR A 223 10.84 10.57 -11.77
N THR A 224 11.02 11.66 -12.50
CA THR A 224 11.63 12.88 -11.98
C THR A 224 10.57 13.81 -11.42
N GLY A 225 10.93 14.68 -10.49
CA GLY A 225 10.03 15.45 -9.65
C GLY A 225 8.95 16.32 -10.31
N ILE A 226 9.00 16.52 -11.62
CA ILE A 226 7.94 17.28 -12.35
C ILE A 226 6.59 16.54 -12.42
N TYR A 227 6.59 15.23 -12.17
CA TYR A 227 5.40 14.37 -12.25
C TYR A 227 4.90 13.91 -10.87
N LEU A 228 5.64 14.24 -9.82
CA LEU A 228 5.37 13.74 -8.47
C LEU A 228 5.14 14.90 -7.50
N TYR A 229 4.21 14.70 -6.59
CA TYR A 229 3.93 15.63 -5.51
C TYR A 229 4.68 15.18 -4.25
N GLY A 230 5.65 15.97 -3.80
CA GLY A 230 6.42 15.61 -2.61
C GLY A 230 7.43 14.49 -2.86
N THR A 231 7.37 13.45 -2.06
CA THR A 231 8.25 12.28 -2.10
C THR A 231 7.66 11.06 -2.81
N ASP A 232 6.39 11.13 -3.14
CA ASP A 232 5.64 10.04 -3.77
C ASP A 232 5.80 10.03 -5.28
#